data_4d45a9508690c5053c4534417d4d395a
#
_entry.id   4d45a9508690c5053c4534417d4d395a
#
_cell.length_a   1.000
_cell.length_b   1.000
_cell.length_c   1.000
_cell.angle_alpha   90.00
_cell.angle_beta   90.00
_cell.angle_gamma   90.00
#
_symmetry.space_group_name_H-M   'P 1'
#
loop_
_entity.id
_entity.type
_entity.pdbx_description
1 polymer ?
#
loop_
_entity_poly.entity_id
_entity_poly.type
_entity_poly.pdbx_seq_one_letter_code
_entity_poly.pdbx_strand_id
1 'polypeptide(L)'
;SQFMEATRYRRGLEGELARTISALNNVKGARVHLAIPKSSVFVRDDRKPSASVLVELYAGRSLEPSQVLAIINLVATSVPELSKSQITVVDQKGTLLSDQAENSELTMAGKQFDYSRRMEGMLTQRVQNILQPILGNDRYK
;
A
#
# COMPACT_ATOMS: atom_id res chain seq x y z
N SER A 1 1.12 -13.83 -32.58
CA SER A 1 0.65 -12.46 -32.73
C SER A 1 1.06 -11.63 -31.53
N GLN A 2 1.05 -10.35 -31.70
CA GLN A 2 1.42 -9.44 -30.61
C GLN A 2 0.48 -9.58 -29.43
N PHE A 3 -0.78 -9.81 -29.72
CA PHE A 3 -1.77 -10.00 -28.66
C PHE A 3 -1.45 -11.23 -27.82
N MET A 4 -1.10 -12.31 -28.48
CA MET A 4 -0.76 -13.55 -27.80
C MET A 4 0.52 -13.39 -26.97
N GLU A 5 1.49 -12.69 -27.50
CA GLU A 5 2.74 -12.45 -26.78
C GLU A 5 2.52 -11.58 -25.57
N ALA A 6 1.71 -10.54 -25.68
CA ALA A 6 1.40 -9.68 -24.57
C ALA A 6 0.66 -10.44 -23.47
N THR A 7 -0.27 -11.33 -23.88
CA THR A 7 -1.00 -12.15 -22.94
C THR A 7 -0.07 -13.13 -22.22
N ARG A 8 0.85 -13.75 -22.95
CA ARG A 8 1.81 -14.66 -22.36
C ARG A 8 2.72 -13.95 -21.39
N TYR A 9 3.18 -12.77 -21.76
CA TYR A 9 4.07 -11.99 -20.91
C TYR A 9 3.34 -11.63 -19.61
N ARG A 10 2.10 -11.16 -19.73
CA ARG A 10 1.32 -10.80 -18.57
C ARG A 10 1.09 -11.98 -17.65
N ARG A 11 0.71 -13.14 -18.21
CA ARG A 11 0.50 -14.34 -17.42
C ARG A 11 1.76 -14.84 -16.76
N GLY A 12 2.89 -14.78 -17.50
CA GLY A 12 4.17 -15.14 -16.93
C GLY A 12 4.54 -14.27 -15.76
N LEU A 13 4.31 -12.98 -15.91
CA LEU A 13 4.60 -12.02 -14.86
C LEU A 13 3.68 -12.25 -13.65
N GLU A 14 2.39 -12.48 -13.89
CA GLU A 14 1.45 -12.78 -12.81
C GLU A 14 1.90 -14.01 -12.03
N GLY A 15 2.30 -15.06 -12.73
CA GLY A 15 2.76 -16.28 -12.09
C GLY A 15 4.04 -16.07 -11.31
N GLU A 16 4.95 -15.30 -11.86
CA GLU A 16 6.21 -15.04 -11.20
C GLU A 16 6.01 -14.21 -9.94
N LEU A 17 5.17 -13.19 -10.02
CA LEU A 17 4.83 -12.38 -8.86
C LEU A 17 4.14 -13.23 -7.80
N ALA A 18 3.21 -14.08 -8.22
CA ALA A 18 2.51 -14.94 -7.27
C ALA A 18 3.47 -15.87 -6.55
N ARG A 19 4.43 -16.43 -7.25
CA ARG A 19 5.42 -17.30 -6.61
C ARG A 19 6.27 -16.53 -5.63
N THR A 20 6.69 -15.33 -6.00
CA THR A 20 7.50 -14.50 -5.12
C THR A 20 6.74 -14.12 -3.85
N ILE A 21 5.48 -13.73 -4.01
CA ILE A 21 4.65 -13.36 -2.87
C ILE A 21 4.40 -14.57 -1.98
N SER A 22 4.21 -15.75 -2.59
CA SER A 22 3.98 -16.97 -1.82
C SER A 22 5.18 -17.36 -0.98
N ALA A 23 6.35 -16.83 -1.28
CA ALA A 23 7.55 -17.13 -0.50
C ALA A 23 7.62 -16.33 0.79
N LEU A 24 6.73 -15.35 0.98
CA LEU A 24 6.74 -14.56 2.20
C LEU A 24 6.21 -15.39 3.38
N ASN A 25 6.71 -15.06 4.57
CA ASN A 25 6.23 -15.71 5.77
C ASN A 25 4.73 -15.46 5.93
N ASN A 26 4.04 -16.47 6.45
CA ASN A 26 2.60 -16.42 6.70
C ASN A 26 1.74 -16.56 5.45
N VAL A 27 2.34 -16.56 4.26
CA VAL A 27 1.59 -16.69 3.02
C VAL A 27 1.65 -18.12 2.54
N LYS A 28 0.49 -18.77 2.45
CA LYS A 28 0.39 -20.13 1.97
C LYS A 28 0.35 -20.17 0.45
N GLY A 29 -0.26 -19.17 -0.15
CA GLY A 29 -0.34 -19.07 -1.59
C GLY A 29 -0.75 -17.66 -1.98
N ALA A 30 -0.61 -17.38 -3.27
CA ALA A 30 -0.97 -16.06 -3.77
C ALA A 30 -1.41 -16.15 -5.21
N ARG A 31 -2.25 -15.20 -5.62
CA ARG A 31 -2.64 -15.03 -7.00
C ARG A 31 -2.53 -13.55 -7.33
N VAL A 32 -2.07 -13.28 -8.53
CA VAL A 32 -1.90 -11.90 -8.98
C VAL A 32 -2.61 -11.76 -10.30
N HIS A 33 -3.43 -10.74 -10.40
CA HIS A 33 -4.12 -10.40 -11.64
C HIS A 33 -3.73 -9.00 -12.03
N LEU A 34 -3.25 -8.86 -13.24
CA LEU A 34 -2.83 -7.57 -13.77
C LEU A 34 -3.79 -7.14 -14.86
N ALA A 35 -4.19 -5.89 -14.81
CA ALA A 35 -4.98 -5.26 -15.85
C ALA A 35 -4.12 -4.18 -16.48
N ILE A 36 -3.59 -4.47 -17.67
CA ILE A 36 -2.72 -3.56 -18.36
C ILE A 36 -3.44 -3.09 -19.62
N PRO A 37 -3.79 -1.80 -19.71
CA PRO A 37 -4.49 -1.31 -20.88
C PRO A 37 -3.62 -1.42 -22.12
N LYS A 38 -4.26 -1.67 -23.24
CA LYS A 38 -3.53 -1.69 -24.49
C LYS A 38 -3.15 -0.28 -24.87
N SER A 39 -1.92 -0.12 -25.31
CA SER A 39 -1.48 1.15 -25.83
C SER A 39 -2.13 1.38 -27.18
N SER A 40 -2.80 2.49 -27.33
CA SER A 40 -3.45 2.86 -28.58
C SER A 40 -3.42 4.38 -28.71
N VAL A 41 -3.37 4.83 -29.95
CA VAL A 41 -3.39 6.25 -30.22
C VAL A 41 -4.66 6.90 -29.69
N PHE A 42 -5.71 6.12 -29.57
CA PHE A 42 -7.00 6.65 -29.13
C PHE A 42 -7.26 6.39 -27.66
N VAL A 43 -6.31 5.80 -26.96
CA VAL A 43 -6.49 5.53 -25.53
C VAL A 43 -6.28 6.81 -24.76
N ARG A 44 -7.21 7.09 -23.88
CA ARG A 44 -7.09 8.27 -23.03
C ARG A 44 -6.07 8.03 -21.92
N ASP A 45 -5.49 9.11 -21.47
CA ASP A 45 -4.47 9.05 -20.43
C ASP A 45 -5.00 8.57 -19.09
N ASP A 46 -6.31 8.54 -18.91
CA ASP A 46 -6.90 8.08 -17.67
C ASP A 46 -6.93 6.57 -17.54
N ARG A 47 -6.57 5.84 -18.60
CA ARG A 47 -6.47 4.39 -18.50
C ARG A 47 -5.12 4.01 -17.97
N LYS A 48 -5.09 3.53 -16.76
CA LYS A 48 -3.86 3.16 -16.08
C LYS A 48 -3.89 1.69 -15.74
N PRO A 49 -2.72 1.06 -15.66
CA PRO A 49 -2.69 -0.33 -15.21
C PRO A 49 -3.14 -0.45 -13.77
N SER A 50 -3.65 -1.61 -13.44
CA SER A 50 -4.03 -1.90 -12.06
C SER A 50 -3.69 -3.35 -11.77
N ALA A 51 -3.67 -3.69 -10.49
CA ALA A 51 -3.33 -5.04 -10.07
C ALA A 51 -4.17 -5.43 -8.87
N SER A 52 -4.51 -6.72 -8.82
CA SER A 52 -5.19 -7.30 -7.67
C SER A 52 -4.37 -8.48 -7.19
N VAL A 53 -4.11 -8.53 -5.91
CA VAL A 53 -3.34 -9.61 -5.29
C VAL A 53 -4.23 -10.28 -4.26
N LEU A 54 -4.41 -11.59 -4.39
CA LEU A 54 -5.12 -12.37 -3.41
C LEU A 54 -4.09 -13.23 -2.71
N VAL A 55 -3.99 -13.10 -1.39
CA VAL A 55 -3.07 -13.93 -0.62
C VAL A 55 -3.88 -14.87 0.25
N GLU A 56 -3.41 -16.11 0.32
CA GLU A 56 -3.98 -17.08 1.22
C GLU A 56 -3.00 -17.23 2.36
N LEU A 57 -3.45 -16.97 3.57
CA LEU A 57 -2.59 -17.00 4.74
C LEU A 57 -2.79 -18.32 5.48
N TYR A 58 -1.75 -18.77 6.16
CA TYR A 58 -1.88 -19.93 7.02
C TYR A 58 -2.85 -19.60 8.14
N ALA A 59 -3.50 -20.65 8.66
CA ALA A 59 -4.49 -20.48 9.71
C ALA A 59 -3.87 -19.79 10.91
N GLY A 60 -4.58 -18.80 11.44
CA GLY A 60 -4.10 -18.08 12.59
C GLY A 60 -2.99 -17.08 12.32
N ARG A 61 -2.64 -16.90 11.06
CA ARG A 61 -1.58 -15.96 10.69
C ARG A 61 -2.15 -14.75 9.98
N SER A 62 -1.41 -13.66 10.04
CA SER A 62 -1.78 -12.45 9.33
C SER A 62 -0.52 -11.81 8.79
N LEU A 63 -0.70 -10.89 7.84
CA LEU A 63 0.42 -10.15 7.28
C LEU A 63 0.60 -8.86 8.06
N GLU A 64 1.85 -8.55 8.35
CA GLU A 64 2.17 -7.28 8.93
C GLU A 64 2.00 -6.19 7.87
N PRO A 65 1.65 -4.96 8.25
CA PRO A 65 1.54 -3.88 7.27
C PRO A 65 2.79 -3.70 6.42
N SER A 66 3.97 -3.93 7.00
CA SER A 66 5.21 -3.81 6.24
C SER A 66 5.30 -4.88 5.14
N GLN A 67 4.76 -6.06 5.40
CA GLN A 67 4.73 -7.12 4.40
C GLN A 67 3.77 -6.77 3.27
N VAL A 68 2.63 -6.20 3.60
CA VAL A 68 1.68 -5.76 2.59
C VAL A 68 2.28 -4.67 1.71
N LEU A 69 2.98 -3.72 2.34
CA LEU A 69 3.65 -2.66 1.59
C LEU A 69 4.74 -3.23 0.68
N ALA A 70 5.43 -4.27 1.15
CA ALA A 70 6.45 -4.93 0.33
C ALA A 70 5.82 -5.58 -0.90
N ILE A 71 4.65 -6.19 -0.73
CA ILE A 71 3.93 -6.79 -1.84
C ILE A 71 3.54 -5.70 -2.84
N ILE A 72 3.01 -4.61 -2.35
CA ILE A 72 2.60 -3.50 -3.20
C ILE A 72 3.79 -2.93 -3.96
N ASN A 73 4.92 -2.76 -3.27
CA ASN A 73 6.12 -2.25 -3.91
C ASN A 73 6.64 -3.22 -4.98
N LEU A 74 6.61 -4.51 -4.67
CA LEU A 74 7.06 -5.52 -5.62
C LEU A 74 6.24 -5.47 -6.89
N VAL A 75 4.94 -5.40 -6.76
CA VAL A 75 4.05 -5.37 -7.91
C VAL A 75 4.21 -4.06 -8.69
N ALA A 76 4.29 -2.95 -7.95
CA ALA A 76 4.41 -1.64 -8.58
C ALA A 76 5.70 -1.51 -9.39
N THR A 77 6.79 -2.08 -8.89
CA THR A 77 8.07 -1.98 -9.59
C THR A 77 8.17 -2.98 -10.75
N SER A 78 7.31 -3.98 -10.77
CA SER A 78 7.34 -5.01 -11.81
C SER A 78 6.54 -4.62 -13.05
N VAL A 79 5.64 -3.65 -12.92
CA VAL A 79 4.77 -3.26 -14.03
C VAL A 79 4.98 -1.78 -14.31
N PRO A 80 5.38 -1.43 -15.53
CA PRO A 80 5.55 -0.01 -15.87
C PRO A 80 4.26 0.77 -15.70
N GLU A 81 4.37 1.98 -15.17
CA GLU A 81 3.26 2.90 -14.99
C GLU A 81 2.20 2.45 -14.00
N LEU A 82 2.45 1.39 -13.27
CA LEU A 82 1.52 0.93 -12.24
C LEU A 82 1.82 1.68 -10.95
N SER A 83 0.85 2.46 -10.50
CA SER A 83 1.03 3.19 -9.25
C SER A 83 0.54 2.35 -8.08
N LYS A 84 1.09 2.62 -6.91
CA LYS A 84 0.75 1.87 -5.71
C LYS A 84 -0.74 1.98 -5.36
N SER A 85 -1.34 3.12 -5.66
CA SER A 85 -2.76 3.32 -5.38
C SER A 85 -3.67 2.44 -6.23
N GLN A 86 -3.14 1.87 -7.31
CA GLN A 86 -3.90 1.02 -8.20
C GLN A 86 -3.70 -0.46 -7.88
N ILE A 87 -3.06 -0.78 -6.78
CA ILE A 87 -2.80 -2.15 -6.36
C ILE A 87 -3.66 -2.48 -5.16
N THR A 88 -4.44 -3.55 -5.27
CA THR A 88 -5.33 -4.01 -4.22
C THR A 88 -4.81 -5.34 -3.71
N VAL A 89 -4.70 -5.49 -2.40
CA VAL A 89 -4.28 -6.73 -1.76
C VAL A 89 -5.38 -7.18 -0.81
N VAL A 90 -5.88 -8.39 -1.01
CA VAL A 90 -6.92 -8.97 -0.14
C VAL A 90 -6.47 -10.35 0.30
N ASP A 91 -6.99 -10.79 1.45
CA ASP A 91 -6.72 -12.14 1.92
C ASP A 91 -7.92 -13.04 1.63
N GLN A 92 -7.81 -14.32 2.03
CA GLN A 92 -8.86 -15.27 1.74
C GLN A 92 -10.15 -15.00 2.51
N LYS A 93 -10.09 -14.16 3.52
CA LYS A 93 -11.27 -13.78 4.28
C LYS A 93 -11.98 -12.59 3.67
N GLY A 94 -11.40 -12.02 2.63
CA GLY A 94 -11.95 -10.83 2.00
C GLY A 94 -11.54 -9.54 2.65
N THR A 95 -10.56 -9.58 3.56
CA THR A 95 -10.06 -8.38 4.20
C THR A 95 -9.17 -7.61 3.24
N LEU A 96 -9.42 -6.32 3.10
CA LEU A 96 -8.66 -5.48 2.19
C LEU A 96 -7.39 -5.02 2.90
N LEU A 97 -6.31 -5.76 2.67
CA LEU A 97 -5.06 -5.51 3.36
C LEU A 97 -4.35 -4.25 2.90
N SER A 98 -4.47 -3.94 1.61
CA SER A 98 -3.82 -2.76 1.08
C SER A 98 -4.36 -1.49 1.71
N ASP A 99 -5.65 -1.48 2.03
CA ASP A 99 -6.26 -0.33 2.68
C ASP A 99 -5.73 -0.17 4.09
N GLN A 100 -5.62 -1.29 4.81
CA GLN A 100 -5.10 -1.28 6.17
C GLN A 100 -3.64 -0.86 6.20
N ALA A 101 -2.85 -1.32 5.23
CA ALA A 101 -1.45 -0.96 5.17
C ALA A 101 -1.28 0.51 4.85
N GLU A 102 -2.11 1.04 3.94
CA GLU A 102 -2.07 2.46 3.61
C GLU A 102 -2.43 3.30 4.83
N ASN A 103 -3.49 2.91 5.53
CA ASN A 103 -3.88 3.61 6.74
C ASN A 103 -2.81 3.54 7.80
N SER A 104 -2.16 2.39 7.92
CA SER A 104 -1.08 2.21 8.88
C SER A 104 0.10 3.11 8.54
N GLU A 105 0.43 3.21 7.25
CA GLU A 105 1.52 4.07 6.82
C GLU A 105 1.19 5.53 7.09
N LEU A 106 -0.03 5.94 6.79
CA LEU A 106 -0.47 7.29 7.05
C LEU A 106 -0.48 7.58 8.54
N THR A 107 -0.90 6.62 9.34
CA THR A 107 -0.91 6.77 10.78
C THR A 107 0.50 6.93 11.32
N MET A 108 1.44 6.14 10.83
CA MET A 108 2.82 6.25 11.26
C MET A 108 3.43 7.56 10.84
N ALA A 109 3.16 7.99 9.61
CA ALA A 109 3.64 9.29 9.14
C ALA A 109 3.03 10.40 9.98
N GLY A 110 1.75 10.28 10.30
CA GLY A 110 1.08 11.24 11.14
C GLY A 110 1.64 11.28 12.54
N LYS A 111 1.94 10.10 13.09
CA LYS A 111 2.52 10.03 14.41
C LYS A 111 3.91 10.66 14.44
N GLN A 112 4.71 10.42 13.43
CA GLN A 112 6.03 11.03 13.37
C GLN A 112 5.93 12.53 13.22
N PHE A 113 5.01 12.98 12.41
CA PHE A 113 4.78 14.40 12.24
C PHE A 113 4.29 15.02 13.54
N ASP A 114 3.35 14.36 14.20
CA ASP A 114 2.86 14.84 15.48
C ASP A 114 3.94 14.84 16.54
N TYR A 115 4.80 13.84 16.53
CA TYR A 115 5.89 13.77 17.48
C TYR A 115 6.83 14.95 17.29
N SER A 116 7.20 15.23 16.06
CA SER A 116 8.06 16.38 15.77
C SER A 116 7.41 17.67 16.20
N ARG A 117 6.12 17.81 15.89
CA ARG A 117 5.38 19.00 16.31
C ARG A 117 5.27 19.09 17.81
N ARG A 118 5.13 17.96 18.48
CA ARG A 118 5.08 17.97 19.93
C ARG A 118 6.38 18.41 20.53
N MET A 119 7.50 17.97 19.96
CA MET A 119 8.80 18.38 20.45
C MET A 119 8.98 19.89 20.30
N GLU A 120 8.64 20.40 19.13
CA GLU A 120 8.66 21.84 18.92
C GLU A 120 7.64 22.53 19.79
N GLY A 121 6.47 21.92 19.88
CA GLY A 121 5.39 22.47 20.70
C GLY A 121 5.67 22.44 22.16
N MET A 122 6.42 21.45 22.62
CA MET A 122 6.77 21.42 24.04
C MET A 122 7.69 22.57 24.41
N LEU A 123 8.61 22.89 23.55
CA LEU A 123 9.47 24.02 23.78
C LEU A 123 8.67 25.32 23.72
N THR A 124 7.80 25.42 22.73
CA THR A 124 6.97 26.60 22.58
C THR A 124 5.92 26.66 23.67
N GLN A 125 5.31 25.53 23.99
CA GLN A 125 4.28 25.48 24.98
C GLN A 125 4.77 25.70 26.39
N ARG A 126 5.98 25.34 26.69
CA ARG A 126 6.50 25.66 28.00
C ARG A 126 6.54 27.13 28.18
N VAL A 127 6.86 27.83 27.11
CA VAL A 127 6.82 29.30 27.20
C VAL A 127 5.39 29.76 27.23
N GLN A 128 4.54 29.17 26.40
CA GLN A 128 3.15 29.58 26.30
C GLN A 128 2.33 29.17 27.50
N ASN A 129 2.58 27.99 28.05
CA ASN A 129 1.85 27.56 29.22
C ASN A 129 2.16 28.39 30.44
N ILE A 130 3.30 28.95 30.46
CA ILE A 130 3.60 29.91 31.51
C ILE A 130 2.79 31.16 31.31
N LEU A 131 2.51 31.46 30.03
CA LEU A 131 1.76 32.65 29.69
C LEU A 131 0.27 32.42 29.60
N GLN A 132 -0.16 31.18 29.35
CA GLN A 132 -1.53 31.03 29.08
C GLN A 132 -1.98 29.71 29.50
N PRO A 133 -2.23 29.52 30.63
CA PRO A 133 -2.57 28.26 31.14
C PRO A 133 -3.82 27.79 30.59
N ILE A 134 -4.53 28.47 30.10
CA ILE A 134 -5.62 27.97 29.72
C ILE A 134 -6.14 28.08 28.54
N LEU A 135 -6.01 28.75 27.97
CA LEU A 135 -6.59 28.85 26.86
C LEU A 135 -6.93 27.67 26.42
N GLY A 136 -6.99 27.33 26.89
CA GLY A 136 -7.12 26.60 26.54
C GLY A 136 -7.03 25.86 26.48
N ASN A 137 -6.77 26.16 26.89
CA ASN A 137 -6.41 25.50 26.77
C ASN A 137 -6.80 24.76 26.31
N ASP A 138 -7.23 24.81 26.13
CA ASP A 138 -7.63 24.19 25.55
C ASP A 138 -7.45 23.97 24.39
N ARG A 139 -7.41 24.64 23.83
CA ARG A 139 -7.18 24.67 22.68
C ARG A 139 -6.04 24.21 22.34
N TYR A 140 -5.37 24.23 22.93
CA TYR A 140 -4.23 23.74 22.68
C TYR A 140 -4.27 22.41 22.85
N LYS A 141 -4.72 22.01 23.09
CA LYS A 141 -4.78 20.86 23.37
C LYS A 141 -4.99 20.18 22.78
#